data_cdd50484dac12eb101027d0decda357f
#
_entry.id   cdd50484dac12eb101027d0decda357f
#
_cell.length_a   1.000
_cell.length_b   1.000
_cell.length_c   1.000
_cell.angle_alpha   90.00
_cell.angle_beta   90.00
_cell.angle_gamma   90.00
#
_symmetry.space_group_name_H-M   'P 1'
#
loop_
_entity.id
_entity.type
_entity.pdbx_description
1 polymer ?
#
loop_
_entity_poly.entity_id
_entity_poly.type
_entity_poly.pdbx_seq_one_letter_code
_entity_poly.pdbx_strand_id
1 'polypeptide(L)'
;MKNRIMHKDFAKAFKLILVIFIVLAVFTAVAIPLSLSQQISDASNFRQQAQAADMTEHQAERALKSSITPLNATNYAIIGGLGVLWAVLVLFYWFDVVAWLYKEAVNEGMNKSLWPILGLFFNFLAAFAFMIIRDRPSRIRKAAQS
;
A
#
# COMPACT_ATOMS: atom_id res chain seq x y z
N MET A 1 -4.25 -31.31 -15.14
CA MET A 1 -5.46 -30.88 -14.42
C MET A 1 -5.17 -30.20 -13.07
N LYS A 2 -4.06 -30.50 -12.40
CA LYS A 2 -3.70 -29.96 -11.07
C LYS A 2 -3.42 -28.44 -11.04
N ASN A 3 -2.94 -27.83 -12.14
CA ASN A 3 -2.56 -26.41 -12.20
C ASN A 3 -3.73 -25.41 -12.19
N ARG A 4 -4.94 -25.82 -12.63
CA ARG A 4 -6.12 -24.92 -12.66
C ARG A 4 -6.69 -24.58 -11.28
N ILE A 5 -6.52 -25.48 -10.31
CA ILE A 5 -7.08 -25.30 -8.96
C ILE A 5 -6.25 -24.29 -8.17
N MET A 6 -4.92 -24.34 -8.30
CA MET A 6 -4.01 -23.45 -7.56
C MET A 6 -4.08 -21.97 -8.01
N HIS A 7 -4.33 -21.71 -9.30
CA HIS A 7 -4.57 -20.35 -9.78
C HIS A 7 -5.84 -19.72 -9.21
N LYS A 8 -6.87 -20.52 -8.93
CA LYS A 8 -8.13 -20.02 -8.33
C LYS A 8 -7.95 -19.57 -6.88
N ASP A 9 -7.10 -20.25 -6.12
CA ASP A 9 -6.93 -19.95 -4.69
C ASP A 9 -6.07 -18.69 -4.50
N PHE A 10 -5.03 -18.50 -5.32
CA PHE A 10 -4.27 -17.25 -5.31
C PHE A 10 -5.11 -16.05 -5.75
N ALA A 11 -5.91 -16.19 -6.82
CA ALA A 11 -6.79 -15.12 -7.26
C ALA A 11 -7.86 -14.73 -6.22
N LYS A 12 -8.31 -15.71 -5.41
CA LYS A 12 -9.23 -15.44 -4.29
C LYS A 12 -8.53 -14.69 -3.16
N ALA A 13 -7.32 -15.12 -2.75
CA ALA A 13 -6.53 -14.46 -1.72
C ALA A 13 -6.19 -13.03 -2.14
N PHE A 14 -5.73 -12.82 -3.37
CA PHE A 14 -5.44 -11.50 -3.91
C PHE A 14 -6.67 -10.58 -3.93
N LYS A 15 -7.84 -11.07 -4.37
CA LYS A 15 -9.09 -10.30 -4.32
C LYS A 15 -9.49 -9.93 -2.91
N LEU A 16 -9.34 -10.86 -1.94
CA LEU A 16 -9.64 -10.59 -0.54
C LEU A 16 -8.75 -9.48 0.02
N ILE A 17 -7.45 -9.58 -0.20
CA ILE A 17 -6.48 -8.56 0.22
C ILE A 17 -6.83 -7.21 -0.41
N LEU A 18 -7.13 -7.17 -1.71
CA LEU A 18 -7.50 -5.93 -2.40
C LEU A 18 -8.76 -5.30 -1.79
N VAL A 19 -9.77 -6.10 -1.47
CA VAL A 19 -11.00 -5.60 -0.81
C VAL A 19 -10.66 -5.00 0.56
N ILE A 20 -9.82 -5.68 1.36
CA ILE A 20 -9.39 -5.17 2.66
C ILE A 20 -8.62 -3.85 2.51
N PHE A 21 -7.72 -3.74 1.52
CA PHE A 21 -7.02 -2.50 1.22
C PHE A 21 -7.97 -1.35 0.89
N ILE A 22 -8.99 -1.59 0.04
CA ILE A 22 -9.99 -0.58 -0.31
C ILE A 22 -10.78 -0.14 0.92
N VAL A 23 -11.26 -1.09 1.71
CA VAL A 23 -12.03 -0.80 2.93
C VAL A 23 -11.18 0.01 3.92
N LEU A 24 -9.93 -0.37 4.14
CA LEU A 24 -9.03 0.35 5.02
C LEU A 24 -8.68 1.74 4.48
N ALA A 25 -8.51 1.89 3.16
CA ALA A 25 -8.27 3.19 2.54
C ALA A 25 -9.44 4.14 2.73
N VAL A 26 -10.68 3.66 2.49
CA VAL A 26 -11.89 4.46 2.73
C VAL A 26 -12.02 4.83 4.20
N PHE A 27 -11.81 3.86 5.12
CA PHE A 27 -11.85 4.12 6.54
C PHE A 27 -10.80 5.16 6.97
N THR A 28 -9.57 5.05 6.47
CA THR A 28 -8.49 6.00 6.73
C THR A 28 -8.82 7.40 6.21
N ALA A 29 -9.38 7.48 4.99
CA ALA A 29 -9.79 8.75 4.38
C ALA A 29 -10.86 9.51 5.18
N VAL A 30 -11.65 8.79 5.98
CA VAL A 30 -12.66 9.39 6.86
C VAL A 30 -12.12 9.63 8.27
N ALA A 31 -11.41 8.64 8.84
CA ALA A 31 -10.96 8.69 10.23
C ALA A 31 -9.88 9.75 10.47
N ILE A 32 -8.95 9.96 9.53
CA ILE A 32 -7.89 10.97 9.68
C ILE A 32 -8.46 12.40 9.70
N PRO A 33 -9.27 12.85 8.72
CA PRO A 33 -9.86 14.18 8.79
C PRO A 33 -10.73 14.41 10.02
N LEU A 34 -11.48 13.40 10.46
CA LEU A 34 -12.29 13.50 11.69
C LEU A 34 -11.42 13.66 12.93
N SER A 35 -10.32 12.89 13.05
CA SER A 35 -9.41 13.00 14.18
C SER A 35 -8.61 14.30 14.20
N LEU A 36 -8.41 14.93 13.05
CA LEU A 36 -7.70 16.21 12.88
C LEU A 36 -8.63 17.41 12.69
N SER A 37 -9.93 17.24 12.86
CA SER A 37 -10.93 18.28 12.55
C SER A 37 -10.69 19.59 13.29
N GLN A 38 -10.29 19.54 14.57
CA GLN A 38 -9.96 20.74 15.35
C GLN A 38 -8.72 21.46 14.80
N GLN A 39 -7.64 20.74 14.53
CA GLN A 39 -6.41 21.29 13.97
C GLN A 39 -6.62 21.91 12.59
N ILE A 40 -7.46 21.27 11.77
CA ILE A 40 -7.82 21.79 10.44
C ILE A 40 -8.64 23.08 10.59
N SER A 41 -9.61 23.11 11.52
CA SER A 41 -10.41 24.30 11.81
C SER A 41 -9.55 25.44 12.35
N ASP A 42 -8.69 25.16 13.33
CA ASP A 42 -7.77 26.16 13.91
C ASP A 42 -6.86 26.76 12.82
N ALA A 43 -6.28 25.92 11.97
CA ALA A 43 -5.43 26.35 10.87
C ALA A 43 -6.18 27.20 9.82
N SER A 44 -7.43 26.86 9.51
CA SER A 44 -8.26 27.63 8.57
C SER A 44 -8.65 28.99 9.12
N ASN A 45 -9.07 29.05 10.39
CA ASN A 45 -9.43 30.29 11.08
C ASN A 45 -8.22 31.22 11.19
N PHE A 46 -7.05 30.64 11.53
CA PHE A 46 -5.83 31.42 11.62
C PHE A 46 -5.41 32.02 10.27
N ARG A 47 -5.52 31.27 9.16
CA ARG A 47 -5.21 31.80 7.82
C ARG A 47 -6.06 33.01 7.47
N GLN A 48 -7.36 32.97 7.80
CA GLN A 48 -8.24 34.12 7.56
C GLN A 48 -7.84 35.36 8.41
N GLN A 49 -7.47 35.12 9.68
CA GLN A 49 -7.00 36.21 10.56
C GLN A 49 -5.65 36.76 10.11
N ALA A 50 -4.71 35.95 9.69
CA ALA A 50 -3.40 36.37 9.20
C ALA A 50 -3.50 37.19 7.91
N GLN A 51 -4.43 36.86 7.01
CA GLN A 51 -4.71 37.62 5.80
C GLN A 51 -5.36 38.99 6.14
N ALA A 52 -6.29 39.01 7.09
CA ALA A 52 -6.94 40.25 7.53
C ALA A 52 -5.98 41.18 8.26
N ALA A 53 -4.94 40.68 8.92
CA ALA A 53 -3.95 41.43 9.67
C ALA A 53 -2.70 41.80 8.86
N ASP A 54 -2.65 41.49 7.56
CA ASP A 54 -1.51 41.75 6.66
C ASP A 54 -0.16 41.29 7.24
N MET A 55 -0.20 40.09 7.90
CA MET A 55 0.99 39.51 8.53
C MET A 55 2.00 39.04 7.49
N THR A 56 3.30 39.24 7.76
CA THR A 56 4.35 38.63 6.96
C THR A 56 4.36 37.12 7.15
N GLU A 57 4.81 36.40 6.13
CA GLU A 57 4.81 34.92 6.09
C GLU A 57 5.49 34.31 7.31
N HIS A 58 6.62 34.85 7.76
CA HIS A 58 7.35 34.42 8.96
C HIS A 58 6.60 34.70 10.28
N GLN A 59 5.88 35.77 10.37
CA GLN A 59 5.06 36.09 11.55
C GLN A 59 3.85 35.15 11.61
N ALA A 60 3.20 34.91 10.47
CA ALA A 60 2.09 33.98 10.34
C ALA A 60 2.49 32.55 10.71
N GLU A 61 3.65 32.06 10.27
CA GLU A 61 4.12 30.71 10.61
C GLU A 61 4.38 30.51 12.10
N ARG A 62 5.01 31.49 12.76
CA ARG A 62 5.27 31.43 14.23
C ARG A 62 3.97 31.48 15.03
N ALA A 63 3.06 32.35 14.68
CA ALA A 63 1.79 32.48 15.35
C ALA A 63 0.89 31.26 15.10
N LEU A 64 0.94 30.66 13.90
CA LEU A 64 0.23 29.41 13.59
C LEU A 64 0.68 28.26 14.50
N LYS A 65 1.99 28.09 14.67
CA LYS A 65 2.54 27.03 15.56
C LYS A 65 2.09 27.16 17.01
N SER A 66 1.85 28.36 17.48
CA SER A 66 1.36 28.61 18.86
C SER A 66 -0.16 28.53 19.00
N SER A 67 -0.91 28.69 17.90
CA SER A 67 -2.38 28.73 17.93
C SER A 67 -3.06 27.38 17.64
N ILE A 68 -2.33 26.39 17.04
CA ILE A 68 -2.91 25.08 16.76
C ILE A 68 -3.04 24.27 18.05
N THR A 69 -4.22 23.75 18.30
CA THR A 69 -4.48 22.83 19.41
C THR A 69 -3.61 21.58 19.26
N PRO A 70 -2.80 21.20 20.29
CA PRO A 70 -1.99 19.99 20.21
C PRO A 70 -2.86 18.75 20.08
N LEU A 71 -2.35 17.74 19.37
CA LEU A 71 -3.00 16.44 19.25
C LEU A 71 -3.17 15.81 20.64
N ASN A 72 -4.35 15.32 20.92
CA ASN A 72 -4.60 14.60 22.17
C ASN A 72 -4.18 13.11 22.04
N ALA A 73 -4.13 12.40 23.17
CA ALA A 73 -3.74 10.98 23.20
C ALA A 73 -4.62 10.10 22.30
N THR A 74 -5.91 10.42 22.18
CA THR A 74 -6.86 9.69 21.33
C THR A 74 -6.50 9.85 19.85
N ASN A 75 -6.15 11.05 19.41
CA ASN A 75 -5.74 11.31 18.01
C ASN A 75 -4.45 10.54 17.68
N TYR A 76 -3.46 10.54 18.57
CA TYR A 76 -2.26 9.73 18.41
C TYR A 76 -2.55 8.23 18.35
N ALA A 77 -3.47 7.73 19.18
CA ALA A 77 -3.86 6.32 19.17
C ALA A 77 -4.55 5.93 17.84
N ILE A 78 -5.43 6.78 17.31
CA ILE A 78 -6.12 6.54 16.02
C ILE A 78 -5.11 6.53 14.88
N ILE A 79 -4.28 7.56 14.77
CA ILE A 79 -3.30 7.67 13.68
C ILE A 79 -2.26 6.55 13.76
N GLY A 80 -1.74 6.28 14.96
CA GLY A 80 -0.78 5.21 15.21
C GLY A 80 -1.38 3.83 14.95
N GLY A 81 -2.59 3.58 15.41
CA GLY A 81 -3.31 2.32 15.18
C GLY A 81 -3.57 2.06 13.70
N LEU A 82 -3.98 3.08 12.93
CA LEU A 82 -4.12 3.00 11.48
C LEU A 82 -2.78 2.73 10.81
N GLY A 83 -1.70 3.39 11.25
CA GLY A 83 -0.34 3.15 10.73
C GLY A 83 0.10 1.70 10.93
N VAL A 84 -0.14 1.13 12.10
CA VAL A 84 0.16 -0.27 12.40
C VAL A 84 -0.66 -1.22 11.52
N LEU A 85 -1.97 -0.96 11.36
CA LEU A 85 -2.84 -1.76 10.48
C LEU A 85 -2.35 -1.76 9.03
N TRP A 86 -1.96 -0.60 8.50
CA TRP A 86 -1.38 -0.48 7.17
C TRP A 86 -0.07 -1.25 7.05
N ALA A 87 0.84 -1.14 8.01
CA ALA A 87 2.10 -1.86 8.02
C ALA A 87 1.89 -3.38 8.00
N VAL A 88 0.97 -3.88 8.83
CA VAL A 88 0.62 -5.31 8.89
C VAL A 88 0.06 -5.79 7.54
N LEU A 89 -0.87 -5.05 6.94
CA LEU A 89 -1.43 -5.41 5.63
C LEU A 89 -0.38 -5.44 4.51
N VAL A 90 0.52 -4.43 4.48
CA VAL A 90 1.61 -4.39 3.51
C VAL A 90 2.54 -5.58 3.67
N LEU A 91 2.86 -5.98 4.91
CA LEU A 91 3.68 -7.17 5.18
C LEU A 91 2.99 -8.45 4.71
N PHE A 92 1.69 -8.63 5.00
CA PHE A 92 0.95 -9.80 4.51
C PHE A 92 0.95 -9.88 2.99
N TYR A 93 0.66 -8.76 2.31
CA TYR A 93 0.72 -8.69 0.86
C TYR A 93 2.12 -9.05 0.33
N TRP A 94 3.17 -8.56 0.98
CA TRP A 94 4.55 -8.83 0.60
C TRP A 94 4.89 -10.32 0.68
N PHE A 95 4.52 -10.97 1.80
CA PHE A 95 4.72 -12.40 1.97
C PHE A 95 3.92 -13.24 0.98
N ASP A 96 2.69 -12.85 0.65
CA ASP A 96 1.87 -13.55 -0.34
C ASP A 96 2.52 -13.53 -1.73
N VAL A 97 3.07 -12.39 -2.17
CA VAL A 97 3.79 -12.31 -3.45
C VAL A 97 5.02 -13.20 -3.46
N VAL A 98 5.82 -13.20 -2.39
CA VAL A 98 7.01 -14.06 -2.27
C VAL A 98 6.62 -15.55 -2.29
N ALA A 99 5.60 -15.92 -1.53
CA ALA A 99 5.10 -17.30 -1.49
C ALA A 99 4.55 -17.76 -2.83
N TRP A 100 3.85 -16.87 -3.55
CA TRP A 100 3.35 -17.14 -4.89
C TRP A 100 4.51 -17.36 -5.88
N LEU A 101 5.50 -16.48 -5.89
CA LEU A 101 6.69 -16.60 -6.74
C LEU A 101 7.43 -17.90 -6.48
N TYR A 102 7.57 -18.32 -5.22
CA TYR A 102 8.18 -19.59 -4.88
C TYR A 102 7.41 -20.78 -5.47
N LYS A 103 6.10 -20.83 -5.24
CA LYS A 103 5.25 -21.92 -5.72
C LYS A 103 5.25 -22.01 -7.24
N GLU A 104 5.16 -20.87 -7.91
CA GLU A 104 5.11 -20.83 -9.36
C GLU A 104 6.47 -21.18 -9.99
N ALA A 105 7.58 -20.72 -9.39
CA ALA A 105 8.93 -21.11 -9.84
C ALA A 105 9.17 -22.61 -9.74
N VAL A 106 8.68 -23.25 -8.67
CA VAL A 106 8.74 -24.72 -8.52
C VAL A 106 7.91 -25.43 -9.60
N ASN A 107 6.70 -24.93 -9.88
CA ASN A 107 5.80 -25.53 -10.87
C ASN A 107 6.35 -25.44 -12.29
N GLU A 108 7.02 -24.34 -12.64
CA GLU A 108 7.60 -24.11 -13.97
C GLU A 108 9.01 -24.70 -14.12
N GLY A 109 9.54 -25.36 -13.08
CA GLY A 109 10.90 -25.91 -13.07
C GLY A 109 12.00 -24.86 -13.10
N MET A 110 11.68 -23.62 -12.68
CA MET A 110 12.62 -22.52 -12.58
C MET A 110 13.37 -22.57 -11.25
N ASN A 111 14.41 -21.72 -11.13
CA ASN A 111 15.18 -21.65 -9.88
C ASN A 111 14.30 -21.18 -8.73
N LYS A 112 13.99 -22.13 -7.82
CA LYS A 112 13.10 -21.96 -6.67
C LYS A 112 13.59 -20.97 -5.62
N SER A 113 14.88 -20.63 -5.62
CA SER A 113 15.47 -19.68 -4.66
C SER A 113 15.57 -18.28 -5.22
N LEU A 114 15.85 -18.15 -6.53
CA LEU A 114 16.04 -16.84 -7.17
C LEU A 114 14.78 -15.98 -7.15
N TRP A 115 13.64 -16.55 -7.51
CA TRP A 115 12.39 -15.82 -7.65
C TRP A 115 11.82 -15.29 -6.33
N PRO A 116 11.81 -16.06 -5.23
CA PRO A 116 11.42 -15.53 -3.92
C PRO A 116 12.34 -14.41 -3.43
N ILE A 117 13.67 -14.55 -3.65
CA ILE A 117 14.64 -13.52 -3.28
C ILE A 117 14.36 -12.22 -4.06
N LEU A 118 14.15 -12.31 -5.38
CA LEU A 118 13.74 -11.17 -6.18
C LEU A 118 12.40 -10.58 -5.70
N GLY A 119 11.45 -11.43 -5.32
CA GLY A 119 10.18 -11.02 -4.74
C GLY A 119 10.33 -10.27 -3.43
N LEU A 120 11.30 -10.68 -2.60
CA LEU A 120 11.58 -10.01 -1.33
C LEU A 120 12.10 -8.57 -1.53
N PHE A 121 12.96 -8.35 -2.53
CA PHE A 121 13.56 -7.04 -2.79
C PHE A 121 12.74 -6.17 -3.74
N PHE A 122 12.14 -6.74 -4.77
CA PHE A 122 11.49 -6.02 -5.86
C PHE A 122 9.98 -6.22 -5.94
N ASN A 123 9.42 -7.10 -5.11
CA ASN A 123 7.99 -7.38 -4.97
C ASN A 123 7.25 -7.43 -6.32
N PHE A 124 6.45 -6.40 -6.64
CA PHE A 124 5.62 -6.33 -7.84
C PHE A 124 6.43 -6.42 -9.15
N LEU A 125 7.61 -5.80 -9.20
CA LEU A 125 8.51 -5.89 -10.38
C LEU A 125 8.99 -7.31 -10.62
N ALA A 126 9.30 -8.07 -9.56
CA ALA A 126 9.69 -9.48 -9.67
C ALA A 126 8.52 -10.34 -10.18
N ALA A 127 7.30 -10.11 -9.70
CA ALA A 127 6.11 -10.81 -10.19
C ALA A 127 5.85 -10.52 -11.66
N PHE A 128 5.98 -9.27 -12.10
CA PHE A 128 5.81 -8.87 -13.48
C PHE A 128 6.89 -9.48 -14.40
N ALA A 129 8.16 -9.42 -13.99
CA ALA A 129 9.27 -10.04 -14.72
C ALA A 129 9.09 -11.55 -14.83
N PHE A 130 8.64 -12.22 -13.77
CA PHE A 130 8.33 -13.63 -13.76
C PHE A 130 7.26 -13.98 -14.81
N MET A 131 6.17 -13.23 -14.87
CA MET A 131 5.10 -13.44 -15.85
C MET A 131 5.61 -13.31 -17.28
N ILE A 132 6.43 -12.30 -17.58
CA ILE A 132 7.01 -12.10 -18.91
C ILE A 132 7.90 -13.28 -19.31
N ILE A 133 8.76 -13.77 -18.40
CA ILE A 133 9.69 -14.86 -18.68
C ILE A 133 8.94 -16.18 -18.85
N ARG A 134 7.94 -16.44 -18.01
CA ARG A 134 7.10 -17.63 -18.10
C ARG A 134 6.39 -17.75 -19.44
N ASP A 135 5.88 -16.66 -20.00
CA ASP A 135 5.10 -16.69 -21.25
C ASP A 135 5.94 -16.80 -22.52
N ARG A 136 7.28 -16.62 -22.42
CA ARG A 136 8.19 -16.72 -23.59
C ARG A 136 8.26 -18.12 -24.22
N PRO A 137 8.39 -19.25 -23.47
CA PRO A 137 8.51 -20.58 -24.06
C PRO A 137 7.27 -21.02 -24.84
N SER A 138 6.09 -20.59 -24.43
CA SER A 138 4.82 -20.92 -25.10
C SER A 138 4.68 -20.28 -26.47
N ARG A 139 5.23 -19.09 -26.66
CA ARG A 139 5.24 -18.39 -27.97
C ARG A 139 6.23 -19.02 -28.95
N ILE A 140 7.41 -19.40 -28.46
CA ILE A 140 8.44 -20.03 -29.31
C ILE A 140 7.98 -21.41 -29.79
N ARG A 141 7.33 -22.21 -28.94
CA ARG A 141 6.78 -23.53 -29.34
C ARG A 141 5.65 -23.41 -30.36
N LYS A 142 4.78 -22.41 -30.25
CA LYS A 142 3.72 -22.17 -31.24
C LYS A 142 4.26 -21.73 -32.58
N ALA A 143 5.30 -20.89 -32.59
CA ALA A 143 5.96 -20.45 -33.83
C ALA A 143 6.77 -21.55 -34.54
N ALA A 144 7.22 -22.59 -33.82
CA ALA A 144 7.93 -23.74 -34.40
C ALA A 144 6.98 -24.85 -34.93
N GLN A 145 5.68 -24.74 -34.69
CA GLN A 145 4.64 -25.69 -35.11
C GLN A 145 3.77 -25.12 -36.28
N SER A 146 3.94 -23.86 -36.62
CA SER A 146 3.30 -23.19 -37.76
C SER A 146 4.24 -23.13 -38.95
#